data_ce5d6f40796352e3afd1584f6b728147
#
_entry.id   ce5d6f40796352e3afd1584f6b728147
#
_cell.length_a   1.000
_cell.length_b   1.000
_cell.length_c   1.000
_cell.angle_alpha   90.00
_cell.angle_beta   90.00
_cell.angle_gamma   90.00
#
_symmetry.space_group_name_H-M   'P 1'
#
loop_
_entity.id
_entity.type
_entity.pdbx_description
1 polymer ?
#
loop_
_entity_poly.entity_id
_entity_poly.type
_entity_poly.pdbx_seq_one_letter_code
_entity_poly.pdbx_strand_id
1 'polypeptide(L)'
;MGMKLGLDNCQILLSRLGNPHLDFPSIHVAGTNGKGSLCVQLSSAATASGFTTGLFTSPHLVTVEERIRIDGRPISSDDFDRALSRVREASEMEPECSPTYFESTFLSAMLVFSEAGVQRGIIETGMGGRLDATRLVDADLCFLTSVSMEHSQFLGETLREIAFEKASIHRPGVPIIVSEHQDSGVREVIEGIAGTDLTWWTIQTKSPWEGYASMVKEAAEILNWSVNSADCVWPGRSPGFGSDWIKGITTRFSAAHNAESLAADLSEVDKPCVLLLGMTAKSDLYETLSPLAIELQSNPLFQGVVLTQPITGRNPAVTIEELNNTMNGLGSKPETSHENPVEALSIASELAEDRGCDLMVIGSVYLVGDLFRHMVESKEWDLWEALTAH
;
A
#
# COMPACT_ATOMS: atom_id res chain seq x y z
N MET A 1 21.73 3.02 3.22
CA MET A 1 21.98 2.61 1.82
C MET A 1 21.08 3.44 0.92
N GLY A 2 21.65 4.14 -0.06
CA GLY A 2 20.89 4.97 -1.01
C GLY A 2 20.04 4.13 -1.93
N MET A 3 18.95 4.73 -2.42
CA MET A 3 18.09 4.13 -3.45
C MET A 3 18.91 3.98 -4.73
N LYS A 4 18.91 2.79 -5.33
CA LYS A 4 19.66 2.48 -6.56
C LYS A 4 18.63 2.00 -7.59
N LEU A 5 18.46 2.72 -8.69
CA LEU A 5 17.58 2.33 -9.78
C LEU A 5 18.37 1.51 -10.81
N GLY A 6 17.86 0.36 -11.18
CA GLY A 6 18.44 -0.53 -12.18
C GLY A 6 18.08 -1.99 -11.91
N LEU A 7 17.98 -2.80 -12.97
CA LEU A 7 17.57 -4.20 -12.89
C LEU A 7 18.74 -5.19 -12.85
N ASP A 8 19.94 -4.75 -13.20
CA ASP A 8 21.11 -5.63 -13.44
C ASP A 8 21.44 -6.51 -12.24
N ASN A 9 21.51 -5.91 -11.03
CA ASN A 9 21.79 -6.67 -9.81
C ASN A 9 20.73 -7.75 -9.54
N CYS A 10 19.45 -7.40 -9.69
CA CYS A 10 18.36 -8.36 -9.49
C CYS A 10 18.38 -9.47 -10.54
N GLN A 11 18.68 -9.17 -11.81
CA GLN A 11 18.80 -10.17 -12.87
C GLN A 11 19.91 -11.17 -12.56
N ILE A 12 21.09 -10.68 -12.15
CA ILE A 12 22.21 -11.53 -11.74
C ILE A 12 21.82 -12.42 -10.56
N LEU A 13 21.21 -11.83 -9.52
CA LEU A 13 20.82 -12.55 -8.32
C LEU A 13 19.73 -13.58 -8.60
N LEU A 14 18.71 -13.24 -9.38
CA LEU A 14 17.67 -14.19 -9.81
C LEU A 14 18.28 -15.38 -10.56
N SER A 15 19.22 -15.13 -11.46
CA SER A 15 19.93 -16.21 -12.17
C SER A 15 20.71 -17.11 -11.23
N ARG A 16 21.41 -16.56 -10.24
CA ARG A 16 22.15 -17.32 -9.22
C ARG A 16 21.23 -18.14 -8.30
N LEU A 17 20.03 -17.64 -8.08
CA LEU A 17 18.99 -18.31 -7.27
C LEU A 17 18.16 -19.33 -8.08
N GLY A 18 18.47 -19.54 -9.37
CA GLY A 18 17.77 -20.51 -10.22
C GLY A 18 16.54 -19.95 -10.94
N ASN A 19 16.39 -18.64 -11.01
CA ASN A 19 15.26 -17.93 -11.64
C ASN A 19 13.87 -18.26 -11.04
N PRO A 20 13.71 -18.25 -9.72
CA PRO A 20 12.47 -18.67 -9.05
C PRO A 20 11.24 -17.84 -9.45
N HIS A 21 11.43 -16.62 -9.95
CA HIS A 21 10.38 -15.72 -10.46
C HIS A 21 9.71 -16.19 -11.77
N LEU A 22 10.25 -17.21 -12.43
CA LEU A 22 9.71 -17.80 -13.65
C LEU A 22 8.92 -19.10 -13.39
N ASP A 23 8.86 -19.58 -12.16
CA ASP A 23 8.18 -20.82 -11.81
C ASP A 23 6.65 -20.69 -11.78
N PHE A 24 6.13 -19.48 -11.82
CA PHE A 24 4.70 -19.18 -11.78
C PHE A 24 4.35 -17.91 -12.57
N PRO A 25 3.18 -17.87 -13.23
CA PRO A 25 2.69 -16.65 -13.84
C PRO A 25 2.26 -15.62 -12.78
N SER A 26 2.39 -14.34 -13.12
CA SER A 26 2.15 -13.25 -12.16
C SER A 26 1.22 -12.18 -12.70
N ILE A 27 0.45 -11.56 -11.81
CA ILE A 27 -0.20 -10.27 -12.04
C ILE A 27 0.70 -9.20 -11.46
N HIS A 28 1.01 -8.17 -12.25
CA HIS A 28 1.91 -7.08 -11.86
C HIS A 28 1.16 -5.77 -11.70
N VAL A 29 1.23 -5.16 -10.51
CA VAL A 29 0.41 -3.99 -10.14
C VAL A 29 1.30 -2.80 -9.83
N ALA A 30 1.13 -1.72 -10.60
CA ALA A 30 1.74 -0.41 -10.36
C ALA A 30 0.69 0.66 -10.06
N GLY A 31 1.15 1.84 -9.64
CA GLY A 31 0.30 3.00 -9.36
C GLY A 31 0.87 3.87 -8.24
N THR A 32 0.25 5.00 -7.99
CA THR A 32 0.55 5.84 -6.84
C THR A 32 -0.20 5.32 -5.62
N ASN A 33 -1.50 5.30 -5.63
CA ASN A 33 -2.37 4.85 -4.55
C ASN A 33 -3.12 3.57 -4.93
N GLY A 34 -3.53 2.78 -3.94
CA GLY A 34 -4.42 1.63 -4.12
C GLY A 34 -3.77 0.31 -4.58
N LYS A 35 -2.47 0.28 -4.90
CA LYS A 35 -1.76 -0.93 -5.34
C LYS A 35 -2.00 -2.13 -4.42
N GLY A 36 -1.65 -2.00 -3.15
CA GLY A 36 -1.80 -3.08 -2.16
C GLY A 36 -3.26 -3.51 -1.95
N SER A 37 -4.21 -2.56 -2.03
CA SER A 37 -5.64 -2.85 -1.92
C SER A 37 -6.15 -3.68 -3.10
N LEU A 38 -5.72 -3.38 -4.32
CA LEU A 38 -6.01 -4.19 -5.49
C LEU A 38 -5.31 -5.56 -5.41
N CYS A 39 -4.04 -5.59 -5.01
CA CYS A 39 -3.27 -6.83 -4.90
C CYS A 39 -3.91 -7.83 -3.94
N VAL A 40 -4.38 -7.40 -2.76
CA VAL A 40 -5.00 -8.32 -1.80
C VAL A 40 -6.33 -8.86 -2.31
N GLN A 41 -7.15 -8.03 -2.97
CA GLN A 41 -8.41 -8.46 -3.56
C GLN A 41 -8.18 -9.46 -4.72
N LEU A 42 -7.18 -9.22 -5.58
CA LEU A 42 -6.76 -10.18 -6.61
C LEU A 42 -6.28 -11.51 -6.00
N SER A 43 -5.48 -11.44 -4.95
CA SER A 43 -4.99 -12.63 -4.24
C SER A 43 -6.13 -13.43 -3.63
N SER A 44 -7.07 -12.76 -2.96
CA SER A 44 -8.26 -13.41 -2.38
C SER A 44 -9.12 -14.10 -3.45
N ALA A 45 -9.39 -13.44 -4.57
CA ALA A 45 -10.18 -14.01 -5.66
C ALA A 45 -9.46 -15.21 -6.33
N ALA A 46 -8.14 -15.13 -6.50
CA ALA A 46 -7.34 -16.23 -7.04
C ALA A 46 -7.33 -17.44 -6.08
N THR A 47 -7.13 -17.21 -4.78
CA THR A 47 -7.20 -18.26 -3.75
C THR A 47 -8.59 -18.92 -3.72
N ALA A 48 -9.65 -18.12 -3.74
CA ALA A 48 -11.02 -18.63 -3.80
C ALA A 48 -11.33 -19.39 -5.10
N SER A 49 -10.59 -19.10 -6.17
CA SER A 49 -10.65 -19.85 -7.44
C SER A 49 -9.84 -21.15 -7.44
N GLY A 50 -9.17 -21.47 -6.34
CA GLY A 50 -8.45 -22.73 -6.11
C GLY A 50 -6.94 -22.69 -6.43
N PHE A 51 -6.37 -21.50 -6.65
CA PHE A 51 -4.92 -21.35 -6.84
C PHE A 51 -4.21 -21.22 -5.50
N THR A 52 -3.02 -21.83 -5.37
CA THR A 52 -2.07 -21.42 -4.34
C THR A 52 -1.46 -20.10 -4.74
N THR A 53 -1.69 -19.06 -3.94
CA THR A 53 -1.29 -17.68 -4.26
C THR A 53 -0.07 -17.22 -3.50
N GLY A 54 0.80 -16.48 -4.18
CA GLY A 54 1.88 -15.70 -3.59
C GLY A 54 1.58 -14.22 -3.71
N LEU A 55 1.49 -13.50 -2.60
CA LEU A 55 1.23 -12.06 -2.58
C LEU A 55 2.47 -11.31 -2.07
N PHE A 56 3.02 -10.42 -2.89
CA PHE A 56 4.11 -9.51 -2.52
C PHE A 56 3.61 -8.06 -2.49
N THR A 57 3.70 -7.41 -1.32
CA THR A 57 3.24 -6.03 -1.10
C THR A 57 4.25 -5.18 -0.33
N SER A 58 4.11 -3.85 -0.41
CA SER A 58 4.93 -2.89 0.38
C SER A 58 4.22 -1.53 0.54
N PRO A 59 4.49 -0.81 1.66
CA PRO A 59 5.24 -1.26 2.83
C PRO A 59 4.44 -2.22 3.71
N HIS A 60 5.09 -2.81 4.72
CA HIS A 60 4.43 -3.58 5.77
C HIS A 60 3.77 -2.65 6.80
N LEU A 61 2.84 -3.20 7.58
CA LEU A 61 2.17 -2.51 8.68
C LEU A 61 2.99 -2.62 9.98
N VAL A 62 3.37 -3.83 10.37
CA VAL A 62 4.06 -4.15 11.63
C VAL A 62 5.41 -4.82 11.39
N THR A 63 5.46 -5.88 10.60
CA THR A 63 6.65 -6.70 10.39
C THR A 63 6.97 -6.93 8.91
N VAL A 64 8.26 -7.20 8.58
CA VAL A 64 8.70 -7.36 7.19
C VAL A 64 8.09 -8.59 6.51
N GLU A 65 7.80 -9.64 7.25
CA GLU A 65 7.22 -10.89 6.77
C GLU A 65 5.85 -10.69 6.14
N GLU A 66 5.10 -9.67 6.55
CA GLU A 66 3.82 -9.29 5.93
C GLU A 66 3.92 -8.99 4.44
N ARG A 67 5.11 -8.62 3.96
CA ARG A 67 5.34 -8.32 2.53
C ARG A 67 5.24 -9.56 1.66
N ILE A 68 5.36 -10.75 2.26
CA ILE A 68 5.38 -12.04 1.59
C ILE A 68 4.30 -12.91 2.20
N ARG A 69 3.27 -13.22 1.42
CA ARG A 69 2.14 -14.01 1.90
C ARG A 69 1.89 -15.19 0.98
N ILE A 70 1.53 -16.33 1.58
CA ILE A 70 1.00 -17.49 0.88
C ILE A 70 -0.46 -17.66 1.28
N ASP A 71 -1.37 -17.69 0.30
CA ASP A 71 -2.83 -17.80 0.52
C ASP A 71 -3.34 -16.79 1.56
N GLY A 72 -2.87 -15.53 1.48
CA GLY A 72 -3.23 -14.43 2.36
C GLY A 72 -2.47 -14.39 3.70
N ARG A 73 -1.75 -15.44 4.11
CA ARG A 73 -1.04 -15.51 5.39
C ARG A 73 0.40 -15.02 5.26
N PRO A 74 0.88 -14.15 6.15
CA PRO A 74 2.30 -13.81 6.22
C PRO A 74 3.15 -15.07 6.43
N ILE A 75 4.32 -15.11 5.84
CA ILE A 75 5.28 -16.19 6.07
C ILE A 75 5.87 -16.13 7.49
N SER A 76 6.41 -17.24 7.97
CA SER A 76 7.11 -17.25 9.25
C SER A 76 8.43 -16.47 9.18
N SER A 77 8.93 -16.01 10.34
CA SER A 77 10.25 -15.38 10.42
C SER A 77 11.36 -16.35 10.01
N ASP A 78 11.24 -17.64 10.34
CA ASP A 78 12.22 -18.66 9.95
C ASP A 78 12.28 -18.84 8.43
N ASP A 79 11.13 -18.80 7.72
CA ASP A 79 11.08 -18.87 6.27
C ASP A 79 11.69 -17.62 5.63
N PHE A 80 11.39 -16.44 6.20
CA PHE A 80 11.98 -15.19 5.75
C PHE A 80 13.50 -15.18 5.91
N ASP A 81 14.02 -15.55 7.09
CA ASP A 81 15.45 -15.57 7.40
C ASP A 81 16.19 -16.58 6.53
N ARG A 82 15.60 -17.76 6.28
CA ARG A 82 16.15 -18.76 5.38
C ARG A 82 16.28 -18.24 3.95
N ALA A 83 15.21 -17.62 3.43
CA ALA A 83 15.22 -17.04 2.08
C ALA A 83 16.21 -15.87 1.97
N LEU A 84 16.24 -14.98 2.96
CA LEU A 84 17.16 -13.85 3.01
C LEU A 84 18.62 -14.29 3.09
N SER A 85 18.92 -15.36 3.83
CA SER A 85 20.28 -15.92 3.91
C SER A 85 20.77 -16.41 2.55
N ARG A 86 19.90 -17.07 1.77
CA ARG A 86 20.22 -17.50 0.39
C ARG A 86 20.44 -16.31 -0.55
N VAL A 87 19.65 -15.25 -0.43
CA VAL A 87 19.86 -14.01 -1.20
C VAL A 87 21.22 -13.40 -0.85
N ARG A 88 21.59 -13.39 0.42
CA ARG A 88 22.88 -12.90 0.88
C ARG A 88 24.03 -13.75 0.32
N GLU A 89 23.97 -15.06 0.44
CA GLU A 89 24.98 -15.97 -0.13
C GLU A 89 25.15 -15.73 -1.64
N ALA A 90 24.03 -15.61 -2.38
CA ALA A 90 24.08 -15.30 -3.80
C ALA A 90 24.70 -13.91 -4.09
N SER A 91 24.53 -12.94 -3.20
CA SER A 91 25.08 -11.59 -3.36
C SER A 91 26.60 -11.52 -3.13
N GLU A 92 27.13 -12.42 -2.30
CA GLU A 92 28.57 -12.53 -1.97
C GLU A 92 29.38 -13.30 -3.05
N MET A 93 28.71 -13.95 -4.04
CA MET A 93 29.38 -14.61 -5.16
C MET A 93 30.01 -13.58 -6.11
N GLU A 94 31.17 -13.93 -6.73
CA GLU A 94 31.85 -13.07 -7.72
C GLU A 94 31.11 -13.03 -9.07
N PRO A 95 30.93 -11.84 -9.72
CA PRO A 95 31.15 -10.52 -9.14
C PRO A 95 30.12 -10.19 -8.05
N GLU A 96 30.54 -9.60 -6.93
CA GLU A 96 29.64 -9.24 -5.84
C GLU A 96 28.52 -8.29 -6.29
N CYS A 97 27.32 -8.55 -5.80
CA CYS A 97 26.13 -7.71 -6.00
C CYS A 97 25.65 -7.15 -4.66
N SER A 98 25.17 -5.91 -4.65
CA SER A 98 24.66 -5.28 -3.42
C SER A 98 23.19 -4.92 -3.61
N PRO A 99 22.25 -5.85 -3.33
CA PRO A 99 20.82 -5.56 -3.43
C PRO A 99 20.39 -4.57 -2.36
N THR A 100 19.46 -3.69 -2.71
CA THR A 100 18.78 -2.82 -1.74
C THR A 100 17.88 -3.63 -0.82
N TYR A 101 17.38 -3.01 0.25
CA TYR A 101 16.42 -3.65 1.15
C TYR A 101 15.17 -4.15 0.40
N PHE A 102 14.63 -3.35 -0.52
CA PHE A 102 13.47 -3.76 -1.32
C PHE A 102 13.79 -4.92 -2.26
N GLU A 103 14.92 -4.87 -2.97
CA GLU A 103 15.38 -5.95 -3.83
C GLU A 103 15.61 -7.25 -3.05
N SER A 104 16.20 -7.18 -1.86
CA SER A 104 16.40 -8.35 -1.00
C SER A 104 15.07 -8.98 -0.58
N THR A 105 14.08 -8.16 -0.20
CA THR A 105 12.75 -8.69 0.17
C THR A 105 12.00 -9.26 -1.03
N PHE A 106 12.11 -8.65 -2.22
CA PHE A 106 11.55 -9.17 -3.45
C PHE A 106 12.17 -10.52 -3.85
N LEU A 107 13.50 -10.62 -3.82
CA LEU A 107 14.21 -11.87 -4.12
C LEU A 107 13.85 -12.98 -3.14
N SER A 108 13.72 -12.65 -1.85
CA SER A 108 13.25 -13.60 -0.83
C SER A 108 11.82 -14.06 -1.11
N ALA A 109 10.93 -13.16 -1.56
CA ALA A 109 9.57 -13.52 -1.93
C ALA A 109 9.55 -14.51 -3.10
N MET A 110 10.35 -14.28 -4.15
CA MET A 110 10.41 -15.18 -5.30
C MET A 110 10.87 -16.59 -4.90
N LEU A 111 11.86 -16.69 -4.01
CA LEU A 111 12.31 -17.98 -3.47
C LEU A 111 11.20 -18.70 -2.69
N VAL A 112 10.55 -17.99 -1.77
CA VAL A 112 9.47 -18.56 -0.94
C VAL A 112 8.30 -19.01 -1.82
N PHE A 113 7.91 -18.23 -2.83
CA PHE A 113 6.81 -18.57 -3.72
C PHE A 113 7.12 -19.80 -4.57
N SER A 114 8.33 -19.89 -5.13
CA SER A 114 8.79 -21.07 -5.87
C SER A 114 8.80 -22.33 -4.98
N GLU A 115 9.36 -22.25 -3.78
CA GLU A 115 9.42 -23.37 -2.82
C GLU A 115 8.04 -23.81 -2.32
N ALA A 116 7.10 -22.88 -2.15
CA ALA A 116 5.73 -23.17 -1.76
C ALA A 116 4.86 -23.73 -2.91
N GLY A 117 5.38 -23.78 -4.13
CA GLY A 117 4.63 -24.23 -5.30
C GLY A 117 3.48 -23.28 -5.66
N VAL A 118 3.69 -21.98 -5.53
CA VAL A 118 2.71 -20.95 -5.92
C VAL A 118 2.31 -21.14 -7.37
N GLN A 119 1.01 -21.07 -7.63
CA GLN A 119 0.40 -21.20 -8.95
C GLN A 119 0.04 -19.85 -9.57
N ARG A 120 -0.07 -18.80 -8.73
CA ARG A 120 -0.37 -17.43 -9.14
C ARG A 120 0.33 -16.42 -8.24
N GLY A 121 1.26 -15.65 -8.81
CA GLY A 121 1.88 -14.52 -8.14
C GLY A 121 1.04 -13.24 -8.29
N ILE A 122 0.88 -12.47 -7.21
CA ILE A 122 0.30 -11.11 -7.23
C ILE A 122 1.37 -10.17 -6.68
N ILE A 123 1.90 -9.31 -7.54
CA ILE A 123 3.15 -8.59 -7.26
C ILE A 123 2.94 -7.09 -7.35
N GLU A 124 3.08 -6.40 -6.21
CA GLU A 124 3.05 -4.95 -6.11
C GLU A 124 4.41 -4.34 -6.41
N THR A 125 4.48 -3.27 -7.24
CA THR A 125 5.70 -2.48 -7.43
C THR A 125 6.06 -1.72 -6.16
N GLY A 126 7.35 -1.61 -5.87
CA GLY A 126 7.85 -0.76 -4.78
C GLY A 126 7.75 0.71 -5.11
N MET A 127 8.27 1.11 -6.27
CA MET A 127 8.29 2.50 -6.72
C MET A 127 8.42 2.58 -8.25
N GLY A 128 7.55 3.41 -8.87
CA GLY A 128 7.56 3.54 -10.33
C GLY A 128 7.08 2.26 -11.02
N GLY A 129 7.94 1.65 -11.81
CA GLY A 129 7.67 0.39 -12.52
C GLY A 129 8.81 -0.02 -13.44
N ARG A 130 9.26 0.87 -14.33
CA ARG A 130 10.26 0.58 -15.39
C ARG A 130 11.56 -0.02 -14.86
N LEU A 131 12.07 0.52 -13.75
CA LEU A 131 13.32 0.11 -13.10
C LEU A 131 13.09 -0.52 -11.72
N ASP A 132 11.85 -0.88 -11.39
CA ASP A 132 11.52 -1.62 -10.18
C ASP A 132 11.90 -3.10 -10.32
N ALA A 133 12.46 -3.71 -9.29
CA ALA A 133 12.88 -5.11 -9.30
C ALA A 133 11.75 -6.06 -9.71
N THR A 134 10.50 -5.73 -9.35
CA THR A 134 9.32 -6.52 -9.68
C THR A 134 9.01 -6.55 -11.17
N ARG A 135 9.62 -5.67 -11.98
CA ARG A 135 9.50 -5.69 -13.46
C ARG A 135 10.00 -7.00 -14.06
N LEU A 136 10.81 -7.76 -13.34
CA LEU A 136 11.43 -9.00 -13.81
C LEU A 136 10.50 -10.21 -13.76
N VAL A 137 9.35 -10.16 -13.07
CA VAL A 137 8.40 -11.28 -13.01
C VAL A 137 7.78 -11.59 -14.37
N ASP A 138 7.38 -12.84 -14.57
CA ASP A 138 6.63 -13.29 -15.75
C ASP A 138 5.14 -12.92 -15.59
N ALA A 139 4.80 -11.69 -15.99
CA ALA A 139 3.44 -11.19 -15.87
C ALA A 139 2.61 -11.49 -17.11
N ASP A 140 1.42 -12.06 -16.91
CA ASP A 140 0.39 -12.31 -17.92
C ASP A 140 -0.79 -11.32 -17.85
N LEU A 141 -0.81 -10.46 -16.82
CA LEU A 141 -1.73 -9.33 -16.67
C LEU A 141 -1.06 -8.22 -15.88
N CYS A 142 -1.27 -6.97 -16.29
CA CYS A 142 -0.78 -5.79 -15.59
C CYS A 142 -1.92 -4.86 -15.17
N PHE A 143 -1.70 -4.13 -14.06
CA PHE A 143 -2.60 -3.08 -13.59
C PHE A 143 -1.85 -1.79 -13.30
N LEU A 144 -2.49 -0.67 -13.60
CA LEU A 144 -2.05 0.66 -13.16
C LEU A 144 -3.22 1.35 -12.44
N THR A 145 -3.12 1.44 -11.11
CA THR A 145 -4.24 1.91 -10.26
C THR A 145 -4.47 3.41 -10.33
N SER A 146 -3.41 4.21 -10.18
CA SER A 146 -3.51 5.68 -10.29
C SER A 146 -2.16 6.28 -10.65
N VAL A 147 -2.18 7.51 -11.15
CA VAL A 147 -0.99 8.33 -11.41
C VAL A 147 -1.20 9.69 -10.75
N SER A 148 -0.39 10.01 -9.76
CA SER A 148 -0.35 11.32 -9.12
C SER A 148 1.08 11.70 -8.74
N MET A 149 1.29 12.95 -8.34
CA MET A 149 2.61 13.44 -7.96
C MET A 149 3.11 12.71 -6.72
N GLU A 150 4.19 11.95 -6.88
CA GLU A 150 4.90 11.28 -5.79
C GLU A 150 6.35 11.03 -6.19
N HIS A 151 7.23 10.90 -5.20
CA HIS A 151 8.63 10.53 -5.43
C HIS A 151 9.31 11.30 -6.57
N SER A 152 9.02 12.60 -6.71
CA SER A 152 9.50 13.43 -7.81
C SER A 152 11.02 13.41 -7.99
N GLN A 153 11.77 13.24 -6.92
CA GLN A 153 13.24 13.08 -6.93
C GLN A 153 13.73 11.87 -7.76
N PHE A 154 12.85 10.87 -8.01
CA PHE A 154 13.21 9.61 -8.66
C PHE A 154 12.40 9.32 -9.91
N LEU A 155 11.11 9.70 -9.93
CA LEU A 155 10.18 9.33 -11.00
C LEU A 155 9.97 10.46 -12.02
N GLY A 156 10.43 11.68 -11.72
CA GLY A 156 10.27 12.85 -12.57
C GLY A 156 9.44 13.95 -11.91
N GLU A 157 9.54 15.15 -12.46
CA GLU A 157 8.92 16.36 -11.94
C GLU A 157 7.52 16.63 -12.53
N THR A 158 7.07 15.78 -13.46
CA THR A 158 5.78 15.91 -14.13
C THR A 158 4.96 14.62 -14.06
N LEU A 159 3.63 14.76 -14.13
CA LEU A 159 2.72 13.61 -14.21
C LEU A 159 3.02 12.71 -15.42
N ARG A 160 3.47 13.28 -16.55
CA ARG A 160 3.83 12.52 -17.77
C ARG A 160 5.05 11.62 -17.53
N GLU A 161 6.06 12.10 -16.84
CA GLU A 161 7.25 11.32 -16.48
C GLU A 161 6.89 10.21 -15.50
N ILE A 162 6.09 10.50 -14.48
CA ILE A 162 5.61 9.51 -13.52
C ILE A 162 4.74 8.45 -14.23
N ALA A 163 3.86 8.86 -15.15
CA ALA A 163 3.05 7.95 -15.95
C ALA A 163 3.93 7.02 -16.80
N PHE A 164 4.99 7.56 -17.42
CA PHE A 164 5.95 6.78 -18.20
C PHE A 164 6.63 5.72 -17.34
N GLU A 165 7.15 6.09 -16.17
CA GLU A 165 7.80 5.15 -15.24
C GLU A 165 6.86 4.04 -14.78
N LYS A 166 5.60 4.38 -14.46
CA LYS A 166 4.62 3.41 -13.97
C LYS A 166 4.05 2.52 -15.06
N ALA A 167 3.62 3.09 -16.17
CA ALA A 167 3.05 2.33 -17.29
C ALA A 167 4.06 1.38 -17.95
N SER A 168 5.36 1.65 -17.79
CA SER A 168 6.44 0.79 -18.31
C SER A 168 6.55 -0.58 -17.60
N ILE A 169 5.65 -0.91 -16.68
CA ILE A 169 5.44 -2.31 -16.27
C ILE A 169 4.82 -3.15 -17.38
N HIS A 170 4.16 -2.52 -18.35
CA HIS A 170 3.57 -3.19 -19.51
C HIS A 170 4.63 -4.00 -20.31
N ARG A 171 4.18 -5.10 -20.88
CA ARG A 171 4.96 -5.97 -21.78
C ARG A 171 4.16 -6.16 -23.08
N PRO A 172 4.79 -6.11 -24.26
CA PRO A 172 4.08 -6.32 -25.51
C PRO A 172 3.27 -7.62 -25.53
N GLY A 173 1.99 -7.53 -25.85
CA GLY A 173 1.06 -8.66 -25.89
C GLY A 173 0.49 -9.07 -24.53
N VAL A 174 0.81 -8.36 -23.43
CA VAL A 174 0.23 -8.60 -22.10
C VAL A 174 -0.82 -7.53 -21.84
N PRO A 175 -2.08 -7.91 -21.53
CA PRO A 175 -3.13 -6.94 -21.20
C PRO A 175 -2.73 -6.06 -20.03
N ILE A 176 -3.05 -4.76 -20.11
CA ILE A 176 -2.92 -3.82 -19.02
C ILE A 176 -4.23 -3.08 -18.79
N ILE A 177 -4.73 -3.14 -17.56
CA ILE A 177 -5.93 -2.43 -17.12
C ILE A 177 -5.49 -1.20 -16.33
N VAL A 178 -5.95 -0.03 -16.75
CA VAL A 178 -5.51 1.26 -16.19
C VAL A 178 -6.71 2.06 -15.72
N SER A 179 -6.67 2.54 -14.47
CA SER A 179 -7.67 3.50 -13.99
C SER A 179 -7.67 4.76 -14.86
N GLU A 180 -8.85 5.20 -15.27
CA GLU A 180 -9.00 6.39 -16.10
C GLU A 180 -8.39 7.62 -15.43
N HIS A 181 -7.72 8.46 -16.22
CA HIS A 181 -7.06 9.67 -15.77
C HIS A 181 -7.56 10.89 -16.53
N GLN A 182 -7.75 12.04 -15.84
CA GLN A 182 -8.33 13.25 -16.44
C GLN A 182 -7.32 14.03 -17.31
N ASP A 183 -6.01 13.94 -16.99
CA ASP A 183 -4.96 14.61 -17.74
C ASP A 183 -4.70 13.90 -19.07
N SER A 184 -4.90 14.63 -20.18
CA SER A 184 -4.70 14.09 -21.54
C SER A 184 -3.24 13.71 -21.82
N GLY A 185 -2.28 14.40 -21.20
CA GLY A 185 -0.87 14.09 -21.36
C GLY A 185 -0.46 12.78 -20.69
N VAL A 186 -1.07 12.46 -19.54
CA VAL A 186 -0.91 11.16 -18.89
C VAL A 186 -1.51 10.05 -19.76
N ARG A 187 -2.71 10.28 -20.31
CA ARG A 187 -3.36 9.32 -21.22
C ARG A 187 -2.51 9.04 -22.48
N GLU A 188 -2.03 10.09 -23.14
CA GLU A 188 -1.16 9.95 -24.33
C GLU A 188 0.09 9.11 -24.06
N VAL A 189 0.73 9.29 -22.90
CA VAL A 189 1.91 8.50 -22.51
C VAL A 189 1.55 7.02 -22.32
N ILE A 190 0.46 6.73 -21.59
CA ILE A 190 0.01 5.36 -21.33
C ILE A 190 -0.41 4.67 -22.64
N GLU A 191 -1.19 5.35 -23.48
CA GLU A 191 -1.62 4.87 -24.80
C GLU A 191 -0.43 4.58 -25.72
N GLY A 192 0.59 5.45 -25.68
CA GLY A 192 1.83 5.26 -26.44
C GLY A 192 2.66 4.06 -26.02
N ILE A 193 2.59 3.66 -24.73
CA ILE A 193 3.33 2.50 -24.19
C ILE A 193 2.55 1.21 -24.42
N ALA A 194 1.26 1.20 -24.11
CA ALA A 194 0.45 -0.01 -24.05
C ALA A 194 -0.27 -0.35 -25.38
N GLY A 195 -0.51 0.65 -26.22
CA GLY A 195 -1.12 0.45 -27.54
C GLY A 195 -2.45 -0.30 -27.46
N THR A 196 -2.55 -1.42 -28.18
CA THR A 196 -3.75 -2.25 -28.27
C THR A 196 -3.97 -3.14 -27.05
N ASP A 197 -2.99 -3.27 -26.17
CA ASP A 197 -3.08 -4.10 -24.96
C ASP A 197 -3.77 -3.36 -23.80
N LEU A 198 -4.10 -2.07 -23.99
CA LEU A 198 -4.68 -1.17 -23.01
C LEU A 198 -6.20 -1.32 -22.88
N THR A 199 -6.66 -1.45 -21.65
CA THR A 199 -8.06 -1.26 -21.27
C THR A 199 -8.14 -0.14 -20.24
N TRP A 200 -8.87 0.94 -20.57
CA TRP A 200 -9.19 1.99 -19.61
C TRP A 200 -10.32 1.54 -18.68
N TRP A 201 -10.13 1.75 -17.38
CA TRP A 201 -11.09 1.37 -16.36
C TRP A 201 -11.64 2.59 -15.63
N THR A 202 -12.95 2.81 -15.71
CA THR A 202 -13.63 3.89 -15.00
C THR A 202 -14.19 3.37 -13.69
N ILE A 203 -13.70 3.89 -12.56
CA ILE A 203 -14.24 3.58 -11.24
C ILE A 203 -15.61 4.27 -11.11
N GLN A 204 -16.68 3.48 -10.96
CA GLN A 204 -18.06 3.96 -10.90
C GLN A 204 -18.58 4.15 -9.46
N THR A 205 -17.76 3.90 -8.46
CA THR A 205 -18.12 3.97 -7.04
C THR A 205 -17.38 5.12 -6.35
N LYS A 206 -17.91 5.61 -5.23
CA LYS A 206 -17.21 6.60 -4.41
C LYS A 206 -16.07 5.95 -3.61
N SER A 207 -16.22 4.68 -3.25
CA SER A 207 -15.19 3.96 -2.50
C SER A 207 -14.12 3.39 -3.44
N PRO A 208 -12.85 3.78 -3.29
CA PRO A 208 -11.74 3.17 -4.03
C PRO A 208 -11.67 1.65 -3.83
N TRP A 209 -12.00 1.15 -2.63
CA TRP A 209 -12.03 -0.27 -2.32
C TRP A 209 -13.02 -1.05 -3.20
N GLU A 210 -14.24 -0.54 -3.34
CA GLU A 210 -15.26 -1.13 -4.23
C GLU A 210 -14.86 -1.00 -5.71
N GLY A 211 -14.19 0.10 -6.07
CA GLY A 211 -13.64 0.32 -7.40
C GLY A 211 -12.65 -0.78 -7.77
N TYR A 212 -11.74 -1.12 -6.88
CA TYR A 212 -10.78 -2.21 -7.11
C TYR A 212 -11.46 -3.58 -7.19
N ALA A 213 -12.53 -3.84 -6.43
CA ALA A 213 -13.30 -5.05 -6.58
C ALA A 213 -13.90 -5.24 -7.99
N SER A 214 -14.21 -4.14 -8.68
CA SER A 214 -14.64 -4.22 -10.08
C SER A 214 -13.50 -4.54 -11.05
N MET A 215 -12.26 -4.11 -10.77
CA MET A 215 -11.06 -4.52 -11.54
C MET A 215 -10.76 -6.02 -11.37
N VAL A 216 -11.04 -6.59 -10.18
CA VAL A 216 -10.91 -8.04 -9.93
C VAL A 216 -11.82 -8.86 -10.82
N LYS A 217 -13.05 -8.38 -11.10
CA LYS A 217 -13.97 -9.05 -12.03
C LYS A 217 -13.38 -9.12 -13.42
N GLU A 218 -12.80 -8.04 -13.91
CA GLU A 218 -12.15 -8.00 -15.22
C GLU A 218 -10.94 -8.96 -15.27
N ALA A 219 -10.13 -8.99 -14.21
CA ALA A 219 -9.04 -9.95 -14.10
C ALA A 219 -9.57 -11.40 -14.17
N ALA A 220 -10.64 -11.70 -13.44
CA ALA A 220 -11.22 -13.03 -13.41
C ALA A 220 -11.75 -13.46 -14.81
N GLU A 221 -12.32 -12.53 -15.57
CA GLU A 221 -12.76 -12.80 -16.95
C GLU A 221 -11.57 -13.07 -17.88
N ILE A 222 -10.52 -12.23 -17.83
CA ILE A 222 -9.33 -12.40 -18.67
C ILE A 222 -8.60 -13.71 -18.35
N LEU A 223 -8.47 -14.04 -17.06
CA LEU A 223 -7.71 -15.19 -16.57
C LEU A 223 -8.57 -16.46 -16.37
N ASN A 224 -9.88 -16.40 -16.72
CA ASN A 224 -10.85 -17.49 -16.58
C ASN A 224 -10.92 -18.05 -15.16
N TRP A 225 -10.93 -17.20 -14.13
CA TRP A 225 -11.11 -17.60 -12.74
C TRP A 225 -12.57 -17.95 -12.45
N SER A 226 -12.80 -18.90 -11.56
CA SER A 226 -14.14 -19.32 -11.16
C SER A 226 -14.82 -18.35 -10.18
N VAL A 227 -14.03 -17.53 -9.48
CA VAL A 227 -14.50 -16.51 -8.52
C VAL A 227 -14.05 -15.15 -9.00
N ASN A 228 -14.97 -14.20 -9.03
CA ASN A 228 -14.78 -12.84 -9.53
C ASN A 228 -15.07 -11.76 -8.46
N SER A 229 -15.14 -12.13 -7.20
CA SER A 229 -15.30 -11.22 -6.07
C SER A 229 -14.30 -11.56 -4.97
N ALA A 230 -13.94 -10.57 -4.20
CA ALA A 230 -13.02 -10.71 -3.08
C ALA A 230 -13.66 -10.09 -1.83
N ASP A 231 -14.21 -10.96 -0.96
CA ASP A 231 -14.41 -10.57 0.44
C ASP A 231 -13.09 -10.81 1.14
N CYS A 232 -12.34 -9.72 1.39
CA CYS A 232 -11.08 -9.84 2.09
C CYS A 232 -10.89 -8.68 3.08
N VAL A 233 -10.23 -8.97 4.18
CA VAL A 233 -9.78 -7.98 5.15
C VAL A 233 -8.31 -7.70 4.88
N TRP A 234 -7.97 -6.44 4.64
CA TRP A 234 -6.58 -5.99 4.53
C TRP A 234 -6.21 -5.16 5.76
N PRO A 235 -5.40 -5.70 6.69
CA PRO A 235 -5.05 -5.00 7.92
C PRO A 235 -4.55 -3.57 7.67
N GLY A 236 -5.18 -2.60 8.34
CA GLY A 236 -4.86 -1.18 8.25
C GLY A 236 -5.38 -0.46 7.00
N ARG A 237 -6.09 -1.13 6.07
CA ARG A 237 -6.51 -0.52 4.80
C ARG A 237 -7.94 -0.83 4.35
N SER A 238 -8.49 -1.99 4.72
CA SER A 238 -9.85 -2.37 4.30
C SER A 238 -10.91 -1.61 5.10
N PRO A 239 -12.07 -1.31 4.50
CA PRO A 239 -13.22 -0.81 5.22
C PRO A 239 -13.60 -1.74 6.39
N GLY A 240 -13.94 -1.16 7.53
CA GLY A 240 -14.33 -1.93 8.73
C GLY A 240 -13.18 -2.55 9.52
N PHE A 241 -11.92 -2.50 9.03
CA PHE A 241 -10.79 -2.95 9.83
C PHE A 241 -10.68 -2.15 11.13
N GLY A 242 -10.68 -2.86 12.27
CA GLY A 242 -10.57 -2.24 13.57
C GLY A 242 -11.80 -1.45 14.05
N SER A 243 -12.93 -1.55 13.37
CA SER A 243 -14.13 -0.74 13.66
C SER A 243 -14.69 -0.93 15.07
N ASP A 244 -14.43 -2.07 15.71
CA ASP A 244 -14.89 -2.47 17.05
C ASP A 244 -13.76 -2.56 18.11
N TRP A 245 -12.57 -2.07 17.77
CA TRP A 245 -11.40 -2.17 18.66
C TRP A 245 -11.58 -1.34 19.94
N ILE A 246 -12.27 -0.20 19.83
CA ILE A 246 -12.58 0.68 20.94
C ILE A 246 -14.05 0.49 21.30
N LYS A 247 -14.32 0.08 22.54
CA LYS A 247 -15.69 -0.18 23.00
C LYS A 247 -16.55 1.07 22.95
N GLY A 248 -17.65 0.99 22.22
CA GLY A 248 -18.64 2.07 22.13
C GLY A 248 -18.36 3.13 21.08
N ILE A 249 -17.23 3.04 20.38
CA ILE A 249 -16.84 4.00 19.31
C ILE A 249 -16.52 3.22 18.05
N THR A 250 -17.14 3.58 16.93
CA THR A 250 -16.74 3.06 15.64
C THR A 250 -15.42 3.70 15.23
N THR A 251 -14.39 2.88 15.05
CA THR A 251 -13.06 3.35 14.67
C THR A 251 -12.76 3.00 13.22
N ARG A 252 -12.21 3.96 12.47
CA ARG A 252 -11.72 3.76 11.11
C ARG A 252 -10.22 4.00 11.06
N PHE A 253 -9.48 3.07 10.48
CA PHE A 253 -8.04 3.18 10.26
C PHE A 253 -7.75 3.44 8.79
N SER A 254 -6.97 4.47 8.51
CA SER A 254 -6.56 4.86 7.16
C SER A 254 -5.04 4.95 7.07
N ALA A 255 -4.47 4.24 6.11
CA ALA A 255 -3.06 4.33 5.75
C ALA A 255 -2.76 5.47 4.75
N ALA A 256 -3.72 6.35 4.48
CA ALA A 256 -3.55 7.53 3.63
C ALA A 256 -2.42 8.42 4.16
N HIS A 257 -1.55 8.86 3.25
CA HIS A 257 -0.33 9.58 3.61
C HIS A 257 0.16 10.58 2.55
N ASN A 258 -0.63 10.86 1.52
CA ASN A 258 -0.42 11.92 0.55
C ASN A 258 -1.75 12.67 0.29
N ALA A 259 -1.70 13.83 -0.32
CA ALA A 259 -2.87 14.71 -0.49
C ALA A 259 -4.06 14.00 -1.17
N GLU A 260 -3.81 13.24 -2.24
CA GLU A 260 -4.86 12.52 -2.98
C GLU A 260 -5.51 11.42 -2.13
N SER A 261 -4.71 10.59 -1.46
CA SER A 261 -5.24 9.52 -0.60
C SER A 261 -5.96 10.06 0.62
N LEU A 262 -5.48 11.17 1.22
CA LEU A 262 -6.19 11.86 2.30
C LEU A 262 -7.54 12.39 1.81
N ALA A 263 -7.59 13.09 0.67
CA ALA A 263 -8.83 13.59 0.10
C ALA A 263 -9.83 12.47 -0.21
N ALA A 264 -9.36 11.35 -0.78
CA ALA A 264 -10.19 10.19 -1.07
C ALA A 264 -10.83 9.61 0.20
N ASP A 265 -10.03 9.32 1.22
CA ASP A 265 -10.52 8.71 2.46
C ASP A 265 -11.42 9.65 3.28
N LEU A 266 -11.12 10.96 3.28
CA LEU A 266 -11.98 11.96 3.94
C LEU A 266 -13.33 12.11 3.24
N SER A 267 -13.37 11.96 1.91
CA SER A 267 -14.63 12.05 1.14
C SER A 267 -15.60 10.88 1.40
N GLU A 268 -15.11 9.77 1.97
CA GLU A 268 -15.92 8.62 2.35
C GLU A 268 -16.56 8.75 3.74
N VAL A 269 -16.21 9.80 4.51
CA VAL A 269 -16.77 10.03 5.85
C VAL A 269 -18.22 10.47 5.71
N ASP A 270 -19.14 9.67 6.25
CA ASP A 270 -20.59 9.87 6.20
C ASP A 270 -21.23 10.13 7.57
N LYS A 271 -20.44 10.05 8.65
CA LYS A 271 -20.87 10.30 10.03
C LYS A 271 -19.90 11.26 10.73
N PRO A 272 -20.38 12.00 11.75
CA PRO A 272 -19.48 12.82 12.56
C PRO A 272 -18.32 12.03 13.12
N CYS A 273 -17.09 12.56 13.00
CA CYS A 273 -15.89 11.91 13.52
C CYS A 273 -14.85 12.89 14.05
N VAL A 274 -14.09 12.42 15.05
CA VAL A 274 -12.82 13.02 15.49
C VAL A 274 -11.68 12.36 14.72
N LEU A 275 -10.64 13.13 14.39
CA LEU A 275 -9.46 12.64 13.71
C LEU A 275 -8.29 12.47 14.68
N LEU A 276 -7.54 11.37 14.56
CA LEU A 276 -6.22 11.19 15.16
C LEU A 276 -5.19 11.21 14.01
N LEU A 277 -4.40 12.28 13.95
CA LEU A 277 -3.45 12.56 12.87
C LEU A 277 -2.02 12.39 13.34
N GLY A 278 -1.25 11.54 12.64
CA GLY A 278 0.20 11.47 12.79
C GLY A 278 0.87 11.08 11.50
N MET A 279 2.01 11.71 11.19
CA MET A 279 2.69 11.54 9.90
C MET A 279 4.19 11.25 10.06
N THR A 280 4.77 10.61 9.05
CA THR A 280 6.22 10.58 8.83
C THR A 280 6.62 11.67 7.86
N ALA A 281 7.88 12.13 7.95
CA ALA A 281 8.42 13.26 7.18
C ALA A 281 8.11 13.16 5.68
N LYS A 282 7.67 14.28 5.12
CA LYS A 282 7.31 14.50 3.72
C LYS A 282 8.09 15.69 3.15
N SER A 283 8.26 15.71 1.85
CA SER A 283 8.88 16.84 1.15
C SER A 283 8.02 18.11 1.16
N ASP A 284 6.69 17.94 1.14
CA ASP A 284 5.72 19.02 1.23
C ASP A 284 4.56 18.64 2.17
N LEU A 285 4.73 18.97 3.43
CA LEU A 285 3.73 18.69 4.46
C LEU A 285 2.50 19.59 4.31
N TYR A 286 2.70 20.83 3.86
CA TYR A 286 1.63 21.79 3.68
C TYR A 286 0.65 21.35 2.58
N GLU A 287 1.17 20.96 1.42
CA GLU A 287 0.38 20.42 0.32
C GLU A 287 -0.33 19.13 0.75
N THR A 288 0.40 18.24 1.43
CA THR A 288 -0.14 16.95 1.91
C THR A 288 -1.34 17.13 2.84
N LEU A 289 -1.31 18.11 3.77
CA LEU A 289 -2.36 18.34 4.77
C LEU A 289 -3.48 19.29 4.29
N SER A 290 -3.32 19.95 3.15
CA SER A 290 -4.34 20.88 2.62
C SER A 290 -5.74 20.28 2.52
N PRO A 291 -5.96 19.06 1.99
CA PRO A 291 -7.29 18.46 1.93
C PRO A 291 -7.93 18.28 3.30
N LEU A 292 -7.16 17.82 4.27
CA LEU A 292 -7.62 17.64 5.65
C LEU A 292 -8.03 18.98 6.29
N ALA A 293 -7.23 20.02 6.08
CA ALA A 293 -7.52 21.36 6.61
C ALA A 293 -8.79 21.96 5.99
N ILE A 294 -9.04 21.75 4.70
CA ILE A 294 -10.25 22.17 4.01
C ILE A 294 -11.48 21.49 4.63
N GLU A 295 -11.42 20.17 4.82
CA GLU A 295 -12.52 19.43 5.42
C GLU A 295 -12.82 19.88 6.86
N LEU A 296 -11.80 20.05 7.69
CA LEU A 296 -11.95 20.53 9.07
C LEU A 296 -12.59 21.92 9.16
N GLN A 297 -12.44 22.77 8.15
CA GLN A 297 -13.01 24.13 8.14
C GLN A 297 -14.42 24.19 7.54
N SER A 298 -14.73 23.32 6.59
CA SER A 298 -15.94 23.44 5.76
C SER A 298 -16.97 22.33 5.99
N ASN A 299 -16.54 21.16 6.49
CA ASN A 299 -17.40 19.99 6.63
C ASN A 299 -17.73 19.73 8.12
N PRO A 300 -19.01 19.91 8.53
CA PRO A 300 -19.42 19.72 9.93
C PRO A 300 -19.31 18.28 10.43
N LEU A 301 -19.03 17.31 9.58
CA LEU A 301 -18.77 15.94 10.00
C LEU A 301 -17.43 15.79 10.75
N PHE A 302 -16.47 16.68 10.49
CA PHE A 302 -15.17 16.64 11.18
C PHE A 302 -15.23 17.46 12.47
N GLN A 303 -15.29 16.76 13.59
CA GLN A 303 -15.53 17.33 14.93
C GLN A 303 -14.27 17.75 15.66
N GLY A 304 -13.10 17.62 15.05
CA GLY A 304 -11.81 18.04 15.62
C GLY A 304 -10.68 17.08 15.27
N VAL A 305 -9.46 17.50 15.58
CA VAL A 305 -8.26 16.70 15.32
C VAL A 305 -7.33 16.69 16.55
N VAL A 306 -6.86 15.48 16.90
CA VAL A 306 -5.81 15.23 17.88
C VAL A 306 -4.53 14.90 17.12
N LEU A 307 -3.40 15.52 17.50
CA LEU A 307 -2.13 15.25 16.86
C LEU A 307 -1.29 14.25 17.64
N THR A 308 -0.55 13.41 16.89
CA THR A 308 0.41 12.47 17.48
C THR A 308 1.61 12.24 16.56
N GLN A 309 2.54 11.37 16.99
CA GLN A 309 3.73 10.98 16.23
C GLN A 309 3.76 9.45 16.09
N PRO A 310 3.97 8.89 14.88
CA PRO A 310 4.35 7.48 14.74
C PRO A 310 5.67 7.21 15.49
N ILE A 311 5.74 6.06 16.17
CA ILE A 311 6.96 5.60 16.85
C ILE A 311 7.88 4.89 15.86
N THR A 312 7.29 4.10 14.97
CA THR A 312 8.01 3.37 13.93
C THR A 312 7.96 4.10 12.60
N GLY A 313 8.80 3.72 11.66
CA GLY A 313 8.77 4.25 10.31
C GLY A 313 10.13 4.24 9.62
N ARG A 314 10.09 4.26 8.28
CA ARG A 314 11.30 4.40 7.45
C ARG A 314 11.90 5.81 7.54
N ASN A 315 11.02 6.81 7.57
CA ASN A 315 11.38 8.22 7.73
C ASN A 315 11.07 8.66 9.17
N PRO A 316 11.75 9.66 9.71
CA PRO A 316 11.41 10.23 11.02
C PRO A 316 9.94 10.66 11.08
N ALA A 317 9.34 10.61 12.25
CA ALA A 317 8.04 11.21 12.47
C ALA A 317 8.09 12.73 12.24
N VAL A 318 7.02 13.30 11.72
CA VAL A 318 6.80 14.74 11.78
C VAL A 318 6.51 15.11 13.23
N THR A 319 7.20 16.11 13.78
CA THR A 319 7.02 16.51 15.17
C THR A 319 5.63 17.12 15.39
N ILE A 320 5.11 17.02 16.62
CA ILE A 320 3.84 17.69 16.99
C ILE A 320 3.93 19.19 16.72
N GLU A 321 5.07 19.81 17.02
CA GLU A 321 5.28 21.24 16.76
C GLU A 321 5.14 21.57 15.26
N GLU A 322 5.75 20.78 14.39
CA GLU A 322 5.67 20.96 12.94
C GLU A 322 4.26 20.70 12.40
N LEU A 323 3.59 19.62 12.87
CA LEU A 323 2.19 19.35 12.51
C LEU A 323 1.27 20.50 12.95
N ASN A 324 1.42 20.94 14.20
CA ASN A 324 0.61 22.04 14.74
C ASN A 324 0.82 23.36 13.99
N ASN A 325 2.08 23.69 13.69
CA ASN A 325 2.40 24.89 12.91
C ASN A 325 1.83 24.82 11.49
N THR A 326 1.92 23.67 10.83
CA THR A 326 1.37 23.45 9.50
C THR A 326 -0.16 23.56 9.50
N MET A 327 -0.84 22.89 10.45
CA MET A 327 -2.30 22.92 10.56
C MET A 327 -2.81 24.35 10.87
N ASN A 328 -2.15 25.08 11.77
CA ASN A 328 -2.48 26.49 12.05
C ASN A 328 -2.23 27.38 10.83
N GLY A 329 -1.14 27.17 10.09
CA GLY A 329 -0.85 27.87 8.84
C GLY A 329 -1.89 27.62 7.76
N LEU A 330 -2.52 26.45 7.76
CA LEU A 330 -3.65 26.08 6.91
C LEU A 330 -5.02 26.57 7.45
N GLY A 331 -5.05 27.27 8.60
CA GLY A 331 -6.27 27.81 9.20
C GLY A 331 -7.09 26.78 10.02
N SER A 332 -6.52 25.64 10.35
CA SER A 332 -7.16 24.58 11.15
C SER A 332 -6.43 24.41 12.47
N LYS A 333 -7.13 24.62 13.58
CA LYS A 333 -6.55 24.53 14.92
C LYS A 333 -6.79 23.13 15.51
N PRO A 334 -5.72 22.36 15.83
CA PRO A 334 -5.87 21.11 16.57
C PRO A 334 -6.47 21.31 17.97
N GLU A 335 -7.23 20.32 18.45
CA GLU A 335 -7.84 20.35 19.78
C GLU A 335 -6.78 20.15 20.87
N THR A 336 -5.93 19.13 20.68
CA THR A 336 -4.84 18.77 21.58
C THR A 336 -3.83 17.88 20.85
N SER A 337 -2.79 17.46 21.57
CA SER A 337 -1.76 16.59 21.04
C SER A 337 -1.09 15.73 22.13
N HIS A 338 -0.58 14.58 21.73
CA HIS A 338 0.28 13.75 22.58
C HIS A 338 1.31 12.99 21.75
N GLU A 339 2.59 12.95 22.19
CA GLU A 339 3.66 12.31 21.41
C GLU A 339 3.48 10.80 21.30
N ASN A 340 3.06 10.14 22.36
CA ASN A 340 2.78 8.71 22.35
C ASN A 340 1.46 8.44 21.65
N PRO A 341 1.42 7.64 20.54
CA PRO A 341 0.20 7.39 19.77
C PRO A 341 -0.88 6.62 20.55
N VAL A 342 -0.51 5.80 21.53
CA VAL A 342 -1.47 5.06 22.35
C VAL A 342 -2.20 6.01 23.32
N GLU A 343 -1.48 6.91 23.97
CA GLU A 343 -2.08 7.95 24.80
C GLU A 343 -2.92 8.93 23.98
N ALA A 344 -2.44 9.29 22.79
CA ALA A 344 -3.20 10.13 21.87
C ALA A 344 -4.49 9.45 21.39
N LEU A 345 -4.47 8.12 21.18
CA LEU A 345 -5.65 7.33 20.84
C LEU A 345 -6.67 7.38 21.97
N SER A 346 -6.24 7.25 23.24
CA SER A 346 -7.12 7.37 24.40
C SER A 346 -7.80 8.75 24.46
N ILE A 347 -7.01 9.81 24.31
CA ILE A 347 -7.51 11.20 24.29
C ILE A 347 -8.51 11.42 23.14
N ALA A 348 -8.19 10.93 21.94
CA ALA A 348 -9.07 11.07 20.78
C ALA A 348 -10.37 10.25 20.96
N SER A 349 -10.29 9.10 21.62
CA SER A 349 -11.45 8.27 21.94
C SER A 349 -12.37 8.93 22.96
N GLU A 350 -11.83 9.49 24.04
CA GLU A 350 -12.60 10.27 25.02
C GLU A 350 -13.29 11.47 24.36
N LEU A 351 -12.60 12.18 23.49
CA LEU A 351 -13.16 13.31 22.74
C LEU A 351 -14.29 12.86 21.79
N ALA A 352 -14.14 11.71 21.13
CA ALA A 352 -15.16 11.14 20.26
C ALA A 352 -16.40 10.69 21.06
N GLU A 353 -16.20 10.06 22.21
CA GLU A 353 -17.29 9.67 23.13
C GLU A 353 -18.07 10.90 23.63
N ASP A 354 -17.38 11.92 24.13
CA ASP A 354 -17.99 13.17 24.61
C ASP A 354 -18.81 13.87 23.53
N ARG A 355 -18.40 13.78 22.26
CA ARG A 355 -19.10 14.38 21.10
C ARG A 355 -20.12 13.41 20.46
N GLY A 356 -20.20 12.19 20.90
CA GLY A 356 -21.10 11.15 20.37
C GLY A 356 -20.84 10.85 18.90
N CYS A 357 -19.55 10.74 18.48
CA CYS A 357 -19.14 10.56 17.11
C CYS A 357 -18.11 9.43 16.95
N ASP A 358 -17.81 9.07 15.70
CA ASP A 358 -16.83 8.05 15.34
C ASP A 358 -15.39 8.60 15.48
N LEU A 359 -14.40 7.73 15.39
CA LEU A 359 -12.96 8.06 15.39
C LEU A 359 -12.30 7.61 14.10
N MET A 360 -11.49 8.46 13.48
CA MET A 360 -10.67 8.09 12.34
C MET A 360 -9.19 8.35 12.61
N VAL A 361 -8.38 7.30 12.49
CA VAL A 361 -6.91 7.35 12.55
C VAL A 361 -6.38 7.52 11.14
N ILE A 362 -5.54 8.54 10.90
CA ILE A 362 -5.12 8.92 9.55
C ILE A 362 -3.71 9.53 9.50
N GLY A 363 -3.05 9.48 8.35
CA GLY A 363 -1.83 10.21 8.04
C GLY A 363 -0.59 9.34 7.84
N SER A 364 -0.56 8.13 8.36
CA SER A 364 0.60 7.24 8.17
C SER A 364 0.26 5.76 8.37
N VAL A 365 0.75 4.91 7.46
CA VAL A 365 0.69 3.46 7.66
C VAL A 365 1.43 3.04 8.93
N TYR A 366 2.47 3.74 9.32
CA TYR A 366 3.24 3.43 10.53
C TYR A 366 2.48 3.79 11.82
N LEU A 367 1.71 4.89 11.81
CA LEU A 367 0.81 5.20 12.92
C LEU A 367 -0.22 4.08 13.12
N VAL A 368 -0.83 3.63 12.03
CA VAL A 368 -1.77 2.50 12.07
C VAL A 368 -1.06 1.24 12.58
N GLY A 369 0.16 0.98 12.14
CA GLY A 369 0.98 -0.15 12.59
C GLY A 369 1.32 -0.12 14.08
N ASP A 370 1.71 1.03 14.62
CA ASP A 370 2.01 1.21 16.05
C ASP A 370 0.77 0.93 16.90
N LEU A 371 -0.39 1.46 16.50
CA LEU A 371 -1.65 1.24 17.19
C LEU A 371 -2.15 -0.21 17.04
N PHE A 372 -2.00 -0.81 15.86
CA PHE A 372 -2.33 -2.21 15.66
C PHE A 372 -1.50 -3.13 16.56
N ARG A 373 -0.18 -2.92 16.64
CA ARG A 373 0.70 -3.66 17.55
C ARG A 373 0.23 -3.56 18.99
N HIS A 374 -0.08 -2.36 19.45
CA HIS A 374 -0.62 -2.13 20.78
C HIS A 374 -1.94 -2.88 21.02
N MET A 375 -2.85 -2.90 20.04
CA MET A 375 -4.13 -3.62 20.14
C MET A 375 -3.92 -5.12 20.22
N VAL A 376 -3.02 -5.68 19.41
CA VAL A 376 -2.65 -7.11 19.43
C VAL A 376 -2.10 -7.49 20.81
N GLU A 377 -1.17 -6.71 21.35
CA GLU A 377 -0.57 -6.93 22.67
C GLU A 377 -1.59 -6.80 23.80
N SER A 378 -2.42 -5.75 23.79
CA SER A 378 -3.40 -5.49 24.86
C SER A 378 -4.56 -6.48 24.89
N LYS A 379 -4.90 -7.08 23.75
CA LYS A 379 -5.96 -8.10 23.61
C LYS A 379 -5.42 -9.52 23.59
N GLU A 380 -4.10 -9.70 23.73
CA GLU A 380 -3.42 -10.99 23.69
C GLU A 380 -3.74 -11.79 22.39
N TRP A 381 -3.88 -11.11 21.26
CA TRP A 381 -4.12 -11.75 19.96
C TRP A 381 -2.84 -12.38 19.42
N ASP A 382 -3.00 -13.43 18.62
CA ASP A 382 -1.90 -13.90 17.79
C ASP A 382 -1.63 -12.90 16.65
N LEU A 383 -0.40 -12.39 16.57
CA LEU A 383 -0.02 -11.37 15.59
C LEU A 383 -0.18 -11.87 14.15
N TRP A 384 0.19 -13.13 13.90
CA TRP A 384 0.16 -13.69 12.55
C TRP A 384 -1.27 -13.89 12.05
N GLU A 385 -2.16 -14.37 12.93
CA GLU A 385 -3.58 -14.48 12.61
C GLU A 385 -4.20 -13.09 12.42
N ALA A 386 -3.86 -12.12 13.25
CA ALA A 386 -4.36 -10.75 13.15
C ALA A 386 -3.86 -10.02 11.88
N LEU A 387 -2.70 -10.41 11.33
CA LEU A 387 -2.14 -9.88 10.10
C LEU A 387 -2.59 -10.63 8.86
N THR A 388 -3.31 -11.76 8.98
CA THR A 388 -3.76 -12.53 7.82
C THR A 388 -4.78 -11.73 7.01
N ALA A 389 -4.60 -11.70 5.69
CA ALA A 389 -5.56 -11.13 4.74
C ALA A 389 -6.54 -12.24 4.33
N HIS A 390 -7.77 -12.14 4.81
CA HIS A 390 -8.82 -13.14 4.54
C HIS A 390 -9.76 -12.70 3.44
#